data_5b87d33e42492248567c4b3613092dbe
#
_entry.id   5b87d33e42492248567c4b3613092dbe
#
_cell.length_a   1.000
_cell.length_b   1.000
_cell.length_c   1.000
_cell.angle_alpha   90.00
_cell.angle_beta   90.00
_cell.angle_gamma   90.00
#
_symmetry.space_group_name_H-M   'P 1'
#
loop_
_entity.id
_entity.type
_entity.pdbx_description
1 polymer ?
#
loop_
_entity_poly.entity_id
_entity_poly.type
_entity_poly.pdbx_seq_one_letter_code
_entity_poly.pdbx_strand_id
1 'polypeptide(L)'
;MQGTASITAGKDKIEMPVDNKKEKIKAFYRDLCIGFVGSLRALSLYPPEHPEAGKRVANIYQRLIAVLKQRPQVTILVVNGEIVIENMPLPELSKTLAQFIKRMEEMKFQRILLKKGLGKDEFISFLQFMIQLMKRPENAITAMLENQGRFPHVIAGALPSESGPQISYEELSGALQSTRQSVVSFSGQIKDLFEAIDGPLSSSQIALAREIAESVFSMTLRGDIPLKALIYRRSADRDPYVHAFNVCAFSMALARDIELEEVRVGEIGLAALLHDIGLHVLESESGGSSQAETAEQQADYLDHPRRGAEILLATQQIPDLAPLVAYEHHIHYDGGGYPKETKHRDLNVASMITCITDSYDNLRRDAQERRALTLKEAVDWMDRRFGTQFHPILFKKFRAMVKAQAKEEI
;
A
#
# COMPACT_ATOMS: atom_id res chain seq x y z
N MET A 1 -36.33 -33.78 70.14
CA MET A 1 -37.22 -34.39 69.19
C MET A 1 -36.56 -34.22 67.84
N GLN A 2 -35.79 -35.15 67.38
CA GLN A 2 -36.12 -36.26 66.53
C GLN A 2 -36.76 -35.83 65.22
N GLY A 3 -36.05 -36.11 64.15
CA GLY A 3 -36.52 -36.10 62.81
C GLY A 3 -35.41 -36.50 61.87
N THR A 4 -35.31 -37.81 61.71
CA THR A 4 -34.37 -38.58 60.94
C THR A 4 -34.56 -38.49 59.43
N ALA A 5 -33.46 -38.72 58.74
CA ALA A 5 -33.26 -39.47 57.50
C ALA A 5 -33.66 -38.88 56.16
N SER A 6 -32.81 -38.81 55.23
CA SER A 6 -32.62 -39.94 54.31
C SER A 6 -31.43 -39.67 53.36
N ILE A 7 -30.60 -40.68 53.24
CA ILE A 7 -29.51 -40.83 52.30
C ILE A 7 -30.05 -41.08 50.90
N THR A 8 -29.63 -40.39 49.88
CA THR A 8 -29.55 -40.93 48.54
C THR A 8 -28.23 -40.60 47.91
N ALA A 9 -27.52 -41.66 47.65
CA ALA A 9 -26.27 -41.69 46.91
C ALA A 9 -26.48 -41.24 45.45
N GLY A 10 -25.52 -40.55 44.91
CA GLY A 10 -25.52 -40.47 43.46
C GLY A 10 -24.63 -39.42 42.87
N LYS A 11 -23.51 -39.86 42.39
CA LYS A 11 -22.64 -39.27 41.36
C LYS A 11 -21.68 -38.20 41.82
N ASP A 12 -20.52 -38.67 42.18
CA ASP A 12 -19.28 -37.87 42.17
C ASP A 12 -19.06 -37.22 40.82
N LYS A 13 -19.47 -35.97 40.70
CA LYS A 13 -18.87 -35.07 39.72
C LYS A 13 -17.50 -34.69 40.29
N ILE A 14 -16.45 -35.38 39.83
CA ILE A 14 -15.10 -34.93 40.02
C ILE A 14 -14.97 -33.60 39.27
N GLU A 15 -15.21 -32.50 39.96
CA GLU A 15 -14.81 -31.17 39.49
C GLU A 15 -13.29 -31.14 39.50
N MET A 16 -12.69 -31.27 38.34
CA MET A 16 -11.28 -31.10 38.17
C MET A 16 -10.90 -29.68 38.65
N PRO A 17 -9.83 -29.49 39.42
CA PRO A 17 -9.39 -28.17 39.87
C PRO A 17 -9.26 -27.23 38.67
N VAL A 18 -9.76 -26.01 38.79
CA VAL A 18 -9.75 -24.96 37.76
C VAL A 18 -8.34 -24.70 37.20
N ASP A 19 -7.33 -24.91 38.00
CA ASP A 19 -5.90 -24.81 37.65
C ASP A 19 -5.45 -25.82 36.58
N ASN A 20 -5.96 -27.03 36.60
CA ASN A 20 -5.56 -28.11 35.68
C ASN A 20 -6.14 -27.89 34.25
N LYS A 21 -7.27 -27.19 34.12
CA LYS A 21 -7.89 -26.86 32.82
C LYS A 21 -7.12 -25.72 32.13
N LYS A 22 -6.69 -24.73 32.90
CA LYS A 22 -5.93 -23.58 32.38
C LYS A 22 -4.54 -24.00 31.88
N GLU A 23 -3.86 -24.87 32.64
CA GLU A 23 -2.56 -25.43 32.24
C GLU A 23 -2.66 -26.29 30.97
N LYS A 24 -3.71 -27.08 30.82
CA LYS A 24 -3.95 -27.87 29.59
C LYS A 24 -4.19 -27.01 28.38
N ILE A 25 -4.93 -25.90 28.53
CA ILE A 25 -5.19 -24.94 27.46
C ILE A 25 -3.88 -24.23 27.09
N LYS A 26 -3.08 -23.83 28.07
CA LYS A 26 -1.78 -23.20 27.87
C LYS A 26 -0.81 -24.13 27.13
N ALA A 27 -0.74 -25.39 27.53
CA ALA A 27 0.07 -26.41 26.87
C ALA A 27 -0.36 -26.62 25.41
N PHE A 28 -1.66 -26.65 25.16
CA PHE A 28 -2.21 -26.77 23.80
C PHE A 28 -1.79 -25.60 22.90
N TYR A 29 -1.91 -24.37 23.38
CA TYR A 29 -1.52 -23.16 22.60
C TYR A 29 -0.02 -23.05 22.40
N ARG A 30 0.78 -23.46 23.40
CA ARG A 30 2.23 -23.61 23.26
C ARG A 30 2.57 -24.55 22.11
N ASP A 31 1.97 -25.75 22.10
CA ASP A 31 2.19 -26.74 21.05
C ASP A 31 1.71 -26.26 19.68
N LEU A 32 0.63 -25.45 19.62
CA LEU A 32 0.15 -24.83 18.41
C LEU A 32 1.19 -23.85 17.83
N CYS A 33 1.77 -22.97 18.66
CA CYS A 33 2.82 -22.05 18.24
C CYS A 33 4.07 -22.77 17.76
N ILE A 34 4.53 -23.78 18.51
CA ILE A 34 5.72 -24.58 18.14
C ILE A 34 5.46 -25.29 16.80
N GLY A 35 4.27 -25.86 16.59
CA GLY A 35 3.90 -26.53 15.36
C GLY A 35 3.80 -25.58 14.17
N PHE A 36 3.26 -24.37 14.38
CA PHE A 36 3.18 -23.33 13.36
C PHE A 36 4.59 -22.92 12.88
N VAL A 37 5.48 -22.57 13.80
CA VAL A 37 6.87 -22.20 13.46
C VAL A 37 7.66 -23.38 12.90
N GLY A 38 7.41 -24.59 13.42
CA GLY A 38 7.99 -25.83 12.87
C GLY A 38 7.59 -26.09 11.42
N SER A 39 6.35 -25.75 11.04
CA SER A 39 5.88 -25.85 9.65
C SER A 39 6.53 -24.81 8.74
N LEU A 40 6.74 -23.57 9.20
CA LEU A 40 7.49 -22.55 8.46
C LEU A 40 8.94 -23.03 8.21
N ARG A 41 9.61 -23.59 9.22
CA ARG A 41 10.96 -24.15 9.06
C ARG A 41 10.99 -25.31 8.08
N ALA A 42 10.02 -26.23 8.15
CA ALA A 42 9.97 -27.37 7.24
C ALA A 42 9.78 -26.91 5.78
N LEU A 43 8.84 -25.98 5.54
CA LEU A 43 8.59 -25.43 4.20
C LEU A 43 9.71 -24.52 3.68
N SER A 44 10.57 -23.99 4.55
CA SER A 44 11.77 -23.27 4.13
C SER A 44 12.88 -24.18 3.58
N LEU A 45 12.85 -25.47 3.97
CA LEU A 45 13.85 -26.49 3.59
C LEU A 45 13.34 -27.43 2.49
N TYR A 46 12.04 -27.70 2.48
CA TYR A 46 11.41 -28.70 1.61
C TYR A 46 10.15 -28.15 0.95
N PRO A 47 9.83 -28.56 -0.27
CA PRO A 47 8.56 -28.22 -0.92
C PRO A 47 7.36 -28.86 -0.15
N PRO A 48 6.13 -28.36 -0.34
CA PRO A 48 4.95 -28.85 0.39
C PRO A 48 4.65 -30.35 0.19
N GLU A 49 5.03 -30.90 -0.95
CA GLU A 49 4.83 -32.30 -1.33
C GLU A 49 5.82 -33.24 -0.62
N HIS A 50 6.88 -32.71 -0.04
CA HIS A 50 7.84 -33.52 0.71
C HIS A 50 7.19 -34.12 1.96
N PRO A 51 7.35 -35.43 2.23
CA PRO A 51 6.63 -36.12 3.33
C PRO A 51 6.79 -35.44 4.70
N GLU A 52 7.98 -34.98 5.04
CA GLU A 52 8.23 -34.29 6.32
C GLU A 52 7.51 -32.93 6.43
N ALA A 53 7.55 -32.13 5.36
CA ALA A 53 6.86 -30.84 5.34
C ALA A 53 5.35 -31.04 5.36
N GLY A 54 4.83 -31.90 4.47
CA GLY A 54 3.42 -32.22 4.36
C GLY A 54 2.83 -32.76 5.67
N LYS A 55 3.53 -33.67 6.37
CA LYS A 55 3.10 -34.22 7.67
C LYS A 55 3.02 -33.13 8.74
N ARG A 56 4.02 -32.25 8.85
CA ARG A 56 4.04 -31.16 9.84
C ARG A 56 2.92 -30.18 9.59
N VAL A 57 2.78 -29.72 8.34
CA VAL A 57 1.69 -28.80 7.95
C VAL A 57 0.32 -29.42 8.17
N ALA A 58 0.11 -30.68 7.81
CA ALA A 58 -1.17 -31.37 8.04
C ALA A 58 -1.52 -31.46 9.53
N ASN A 59 -0.54 -31.77 10.37
CA ASN A 59 -0.76 -31.89 11.82
C ASN A 59 -1.17 -30.54 12.43
N ILE A 60 -0.43 -29.47 12.13
CA ILE A 60 -0.75 -28.15 12.69
C ILE A 60 -2.08 -27.63 12.14
N TYR A 61 -2.37 -27.83 10.85
CA TYR A 61 -3.63 -27.44 10.25
C TYR A 61 -4.82 -28.14 10.94
N GLN A 62 -4.75 -29.44 11.20
CA GLN A 62 -5.81 -30.17 11.91
C GLN A 62 -6.05 -29.62 13.32
N ARG A 63 -4.99 -29.31 14.06
CA ARG A 63 -5.10 -28.67 15.39
C ARG A 63 -5.73 -27.29 15.31
N LEU A 64 -5.33 -26.47 14.32
CA LEU A 64 -5.86 -25.14 14.09
C LEU A 64 -7.35 -25.19 13.76
N ILE A 65 -7.77 -26.09 12.84
CA ILE A 65 -9.18 -26.23 12.46
C ILE A 65 -10.04 -26.73 13.63
N ALA A 66 -9.49 -27.57 14.50
CA ALA A 66 -10.20 -28.00 15.71
C ALA A 66 -10.56 -26.80 16.61
N VAL A 67 -9.68 -25.81 16.72
CA VAL A 67 -9.94 -24.57 17.47
C VAL A 67 -10.93 -23.68 16.70
N LEU A 68 -10.73 -23.50 15.40
CA LEU A 68 -11.57 -22.63 14.55
C LEU A 68 -13.00 -23.15 14.37
N LYS A 69 -13.26 -24.44 14.63
CA LYS A 69 -14.65 -24.97 14.74
C LYS A 69 -15.40 -24.41 15.96
N GLN A 70 -14.67 -24.09 17.04
CA GLN A 70 -15.24 -23.62 18.31
C GLN A 70 -15.14 -22.11 18.50
N ARG A 71 -14.25 -21.44 17.74
CA ARG A 71 -13.97 -20.02 17.84
C ARG A 71 -13.97 -19.36 16.45
N PRO A 72 -14.33 -18.07 16.35
CA PRO A 72 -14.32 -17.37 15.07
C PRO A 72 -12.92 -17.18 14.51
N GLN A 73 -11.90 -17.11 15.39
CA GLN A 73 -10.52 -16.83 15.03
C GLN A 73 -9.52 -17.37 16.06
N VAL A 74 -8.25 -17.42 15.67
CA VAL A 74 -7.08 -17.64 16.53
C VAL A 74 -6.08 -16.53 16.27
N THR A 75 -5.64 -15.86 17.34
CA THR A 75 -4.71 -14.72 17.26
C THR A 75 -3.39 -15.07 17.92
N ILE A 76 -2.30 -14.92 17.18
CA ILE A 76 -0.91 -14.99 17.66
C ILE A 76 -0.34 -13.58 17.64
N LEU A 77 0.07 -13.08 18.80
CA LEU A 77 0.73 -11.78 18.94
C LEU A 77 2.21 -11.97 19.27
N VAL A 78 3.02 -11.06 18.76
CA VAL A 78 4.44 -10.90 19.17
C VAL A 78 4.58 -9.46 19.64
N VAL A 79 4.73 -9.29 20.94
CA VAL A 79 4.81 -7.97 21.59
C VAL A 79 5.96 -7.98 22.59
N ASN A 80 6.85 -7.01 22.50
CA ASN A 80 8.00 -6.84 23.39
C ASN A 80 8.87 -8.12 23.52
N GLY A 81 9.06 -8.85 22.42
CA GLY A 81 9.86 -10.08 22.43
C GLY A 81 9.15 -11.31 23.03
N GLU A 82 7.86 -11.22 23.30
CA GLU A 82 7.04 -12.31 23.85
C GLU A 82 5.93 -12.76 22.89
N ILE A 83 5.58 -14.03 22.97
CA ILE A 83 4.43 -14.58 22.24
C ILE A 83 3.21 -14.61 23.16
N VAL A 84 2.11 -14.04 22.67
CA VAL A 84 0.80 -14.11 23.32
C VAL A 84 -0.19 -14.75 22.33
N ILE A 85 -0.92 -15.78 22.77
CA ILE A 85 -1.94 -16.43 21.97
C ILE A 85 -3.29 -16.39 22.71
N GLU A 86 -4.32 -15.89 22.05
CA GLU A 86 -5.66 -15.76 22.64
C GLU A 86 -5.64 -15.09 24.03
N ASN A 87 -4.92 -13.98 24.16
CA ASN A 87 -4.67 -13.24 25.41
C ASN A 87 -3.92 -14.02 26.50
N MET A 88 -3.27 -15.12 26.13
CA MET A 88 -2.47 -15.92 27.04
C MET A 88 -0.98 -15.74 26.73
N PRO A 89 -0.19 -15.11 27.59
CA PRO A 89 1.25 -14.96 27.40
C PRO A 89 1.95 -16.31 27.57
N LEU A 90 2.95 -16.56 26.71
CA LEU A 90 3.77 -17.77 26.66
C LEU A 90 5.27 -17.41 26.76
N PRO A 91 5.71 -16.83 27.87
CA PRO A 91 7.09 -16.34 28.01
C PRO A 91 8.13 -17.46 27.86
N GLU A 92 7.77 -18.71 28.16
CA GLU A 92 8.62 -19.89 27.95
C GLU A 92 9.00 -20.12 26.47
N LEU A 93 8.22 -19.57 25.52
CA LEU A 93 8.50 -19.67 24.08
C LEU A 93 9.53 -18.63 23.59
N SER A 94 9.78 -17.56 24.34
CA SER A 94 10.66 -16.46 23.90
C SER A 94 12.07 -16.94 23.56
N LYS A 95 12.61 -17.88 24.32
CA LYS A 95 13.92 -18.51 24.01
C LYS A 95 13.83 -19.53 22.87
N THR A 96 12.82 -20.39 22.91
CA THR A 96 12.65 -21.48 21.93
C THR A 96 12.34 -20.97 20.52
N LEU A 97 11.59 -19.87 20.41
CA LEU A 97 11.16 -19.26 19.16
C LEU A 97 11.82 -17.89 18.91
N ALA A 98 12.94 -17.59 19.56
CA ALA A 98 13.63 -16.30 19.47
C ALA A 98 13.89 -15.86 18.02
N GLN A 99 14.27 -16.78 17.13
CA GLN A 99 14.52 -16.49 15.74
C GLN A 99 13.25 -16.12 14.97
N PHE A 100 12.11 -16.74 15.29
CA PHE A 100 10.80 -16.39 14.72
C PHE A 100 10.36 -15.01 15.23
N ILE A 101 10.47 -14.75 16.53
CA ILE A 101 10.15 -13.45 17.14
C ILE A 101 10.96 -12.36 16.47
N LYS A 102 12.28 -12.53 16.34
CA LYS A 102 13.16 -11.58 15.67
C LYS A 102 12.72 -11.31 14.23
N ARG A 103 12.32 -12.34 13.46
CA ARG A 103 11.83 -12.15 12.09
C ARG A 103 10.49 -11.42 12.04
N MET A 104 9.58 -11.68 12.98
CA MET A 104 8.33 -10.94 13.11
C MET A 104 8.59 -9.45 13.40
N GLU A 105 9.53 -9.15 14.30
CA GLU A 105 9.95 -7.78 14.64
C GLU A 105 10.59 -7.06 13.43
N GLU A 106 11.50 -7.75 12.71
CA GLU A 106 12.12 -7.22 11.48
C GLU A 106 11.08 -6.89 10.40
N MET A 107 10.02 -7.70 10.28
CA MET A 107 8.88 -7.47 9.40
C MET A 107 7.90 -6.43 9.95
N LYS A 108 8.08 -5.97 11.20
CA LYS A 108 7.11 -5.16 11.96
C LYS A 108 5.73 -5.85 12.09
N PHE A 109 5.72 -7.15 12.12
CA PHE A 109 4.53 -7.96 12.34
C PHE A 109 4.35 -8.23 13.83
N GLN A 110 3.30 -7.68 14.39
CA GLN A 110 2.92 -7.89 15.79
C GLN A 110 1.77 -8.88 15.93
N ARG A 111 1.06 -9.18 14.83
CA ARG A 111 -0.13 -10.02 14.84
C ARG A 111 -0.18 -10.96 13.64
N ILE A 112 -0.59 -12.22 13.90
CA ILE A 112 -1.12 -13.16 12.91
C ILE A 112 -2.47 -13.62 13.43
N LEU A 113 -3.53 -13.38 12.66
CA LEU A 113 -4.90 -13.75 12.97
C LEU A 113 -5.40 -14.72 11.90
N LEU A 114 -5.87 -15.87 12.33
CA LEU A 114 -6.38 -16.95 11.47
C LEU A 114 -7.88 -17.11 11.74
N LYS A 115 -8.72 -16.95 10.69
CA LYS A 115 -10.19 -16.93 10.80
C LYS A 115 -10.82 -18.30 10.50
N LYS A 116 -12.02 -18.49 11.00
CA LYS A 116 -12.88 -19.62 10.64
C LYS A 116 -13.17 -19.58 9.14
N GLY A 117 -13.08 -20.75 8.48
CA GLY A 117 -13.18 -20.86 7.02
C GLY A 117 -11.83 -21.06 6.32
N LEU A 118 -10.69 -20.89 7.03
CA LEU A 118 -9.36 -21.08 6.49
C LEU A 118 -9.21 -22.47 5.84
N GLY A 119 -8.96 -22.51 4.54
CA GLY A 119 -8.70 -23.72 3.77
C GLY A 119 -7.25 -24.21 3.93
N LYS A 120 -7.03 -25.51 3.67
CA LYS A 120 -5.68 -26.10 3.76
C LYS A 120 -4.70 -25.50 2.76
N ASP A 121 -5.15 -25.29 1.53
CA ASP A 121 -4.32 -24.75 0.45
C ASP A 121 -4.02 -23.26 0.69
N GLU A 122 -4.98 -22.50 1.21
CA GLU A 122 -4.76 -21.14 1.66
C GLU A 122 -3.73 -21.08 2.79
N PHE A 123 -3.83 -21.97 3.76
CA PHE A 123 -2.89 -22.05 4.88
C PHE A 123 -1.47 -22.36 4.39
N ILE A 124 -1.29 -23.34 3.49
CA ILE A 124 0.01 -23.68 2.89
C ILE A 124 0.57 -22.48 2.14
N SER A 125 -0.25 -21.87 1.27
CA SER A 125 0.14 -20.69 0.48
C SER A 125 0.54 -19.52 1.38
N PHE A 126 -0.17 -19.31 2.49
CA PHE A 126 0.18 -18.30 3.47
C PHE A 126 1.52 -18.59 4.16
N LEU A 127 1.79 -19.83 4.58
CA LEU A 127 3.07 -20.19 5.18
C LEU A 127 4.24 -19.99 4.19
N GLN A 128 4.07 -20.34 2.93
CA GLN A 128 5.06 -20.11 1.89
C GLN A 128 5.29 -18.60 1.66
N PHE A 129 4.22 -17.82 1.67
CA PHE A 129 4.31 -16.37 1.55
C PHE A 129 5.02 -15.73 2.74
N MET A 130 4.71 -16.17 3.96
CA MET A 130 5.44 -15.75 5.17
C MET A 130 6.94 -16.01 5.08
N ILE A 131 7.36 -17.16 4.51
CA ILE A 131 8.77 -17.47 4.30
C ILE A 131 9.41 -16.49 3.31
N GLN A 132 8.69 -16.07 2.27
CA GLN A 132 9.17 -15.04 1.33
C GLN A 132 9.32 -13.69 2.01
N LEU A 133 8.34 -13.29 2.84
CA LEU A 133 8.40 -12.06 3.62
C LEU A 133 9.58 -12.04 4.61
N MET A 134 9.83 -13.16 5.28
CA MET A 134 10.97 -13.30 6.19
C MET A 134 12.34 -13.15 5.51
N LYS A 135 12.42 -13.37 4.19
CA LYS A 135 13.64 -13.15 3.39
C LYS A 135 13.82 -11.68 2.99
N ARG A 136 12.74 -10.89 2.98
CA ARG A 136 12.71 -9.46 2.61
C ARG A 136 11.82 -8.70 3.58
N PRO A 137 12.22 -8.59 4.85
CA PRO A 137 11.37 -8.07 5.93
C PRO A 137 10.97 -6.60 5.74
N GLU A 138 11.80 -5.82 5.05
CA GLU A 138 11.58 -4.39 4.80
C GLU A 138 10.29 -4.06 4.02
N ASN A 139 9.73 -5.05 3.31
CA ASN A 139 8.53 -4.88 2.50
C ASN A 139 7.33 -5.69 3.00
N ALA A 140 7.46 -6.35 4.15
CA ALA A 140 6.52 -7.38 4.58
C ALA A 140 5.09 -6.85 4.78
N ILE A 141 4.92 -5.67 5.39
CA ILE A 141 3.60 -5.08 5.62
C ILE A 141 2.92 -4.77 4.28
N THR A 142 3.60 -4.05 3.39
CA THR A 142 3.07 -3.70 2.07
C THR A 142 2.73 -4.94 1.26
N ALA A 143 3.65 -5.91 1.19
CA ALA A 143 3.43 -7.15 0.45
C ALA A 143 2.26 -7.97 1.04
N MET A 144 2.08 -7.98 2.36
CA MET A 144 0.92 -8.65 2.99
C MET A 144 -0.39 -7.97 2.61
N LEU A 145 -0.43 -6.63 2.64
CA LEU A 145 -1.60 -5.86 2.25
C LEU A 145 -1.97 -6.07 0.78
N GLU A 146 -0.99 -6.02 -0.13
CA GLU A 146 -1.20 -6.25 -1.57
C GLU A 146 -1.70 -7.66 -1.89
N ASN A 147 -1.34 -8.64 -1.08
CA ASN A 147 -1.73 -10.03 -1.26
C ASN A 147 -2.91 -10.48 -0.37
N GLN A 148 -3.58 -9.56 0.32
CA GLN A 148 -4.68 -9.90 1.23
C GLN A 148 -5.81 -10.70 0.54
N GLY A 149 -6.11 -10.40 -0.72
CA GLY A 149 -7.12 -11.14 -1.49
C GLY A 149 -6.79 -12.62 -1.73
N ARG A 150 -5.52 -13.02 -1.61
CA ARG A 150 -5.08 -14.43 -1.67
C ARG A 150 -5.33 -15.16 -0.35
N PHE A 151 -5.49 -14.42 0.75
CA PHE A 151 -5.59 -14.94 2.11
C PHE A 151 -6.80 -14.34 2.83
N PRO A 152 -8.04 -14.59 2.37
CA PRO A 152 -9.25 -13.99 2.94
C PRO A 152 -9.47 -14.35 4.42
N HIS A 153 -8.93 -15.48 4.87
CA HIS A 153 -9.07 -15.95 6.26
C HIS A 153 -7.82 -15.70 7.11
N VAL A 154 -6.84 -14.93 6.62
CA VAL A 154 -5.62 -14.62 7.35
C VAL A 154 -5.40 -13.12 7.40
N ILE A 155 -5.03 -12.59 8.58
CA ILE A 155 -4.59 -11.22 8.77
C ILE A 155 -3.22 -11.27 9.46
N ALA A 156 -2.20 -10.65 8.87
CA ALA A 156 -0.88 -10.54 9.50
C ALA A 156 -0.32 -9.13 9.32
N GLY A 157 0.29 -8.57 10.38
CA GLY A 157 0.86 -7.22 10.35
C GLY A 157 0.99 -6.59 11.74
N ALA A 158 1.10 -5.25 11.78
CA ALA A 158 1.19 -4.48 13.01
C ALA A 158 -0.14 -4.47 13.79
N LEU A 159 -0.07 -4.23 15.10
CA LEU A 159 -1.25 -3.93 15.91
C LEU A 159 -1.73 -2.50 15.64
N PRO A 160 -3.04 -2.23 15.70
CA PRO A 160 -3.57 -0.87 15.67
C PRO A 160 -2.99 -0.07 16.84
N SER A 161 -2.48 1.14 16.59
CA SER A 161 -1.94 2.03 17.63
C SER A 161 -3.09 2.66 18.45
N GLU A 162 -2.96 2.69 19.78
CA GLU A 162 -3.98 3.26 20.70
C GLU A 162 -4.17 4.80 20.58
N SER A 163 -3.34 5.52 19.84
CA SER A 163 -3.28 6.99 19.82
C SER A 163 -3.58 7.66 18.47
N GLY A 164 -4.26 6.97 17.53
CA GLY A 164 -4.71 7.54 16.26
C GLY A 164 -6.14 7.15 15.93
N PRO A 165 -6.81 7.74 14.93
CA PRO A 165 -8.08 7.22 14.47
C PRO A 165 -7.90 5.73 14.16
N GLN A 166 -8.62 4.90 14.92
CA GLN A 166 -8.54 3.44 14.83
C GLN A 166 -9.22 3.01 13.52
N ILE A 167 -8.45 3.03 12.43
CA ILE A 167 -8.87 2.31 11.22
C ILE A 167 -8.56 0.85 11.50
N SER A 168 -9.56 0.01 11.58
CA SER A 168 -9.37 -1.42 11.75
C SER A 168 -8.59 -1.99 10.56
N TYR A 169 -7.88 -3.11 10.77
CA TYR A 169 -7.18 -3.78 9.66
C TYR A 169 -8.15 -4.16 8.54
N GLU A 170 -9.40 -4.52 8.88
CA GLU A 170 -10.44 -4.82 7.91
C GLU A 170 -10.85 -3.58 7.11
N GLU A 171 -10.95 -2.43 7.75
CA GLU A 171 -11.21 -1.15 7.08
C GLU A 171 -10.03 -0.74 6.18
N LEU A 172 -8.78 -0.92 6.63
CA LEU A 172 -7.61 -0.64 5.80
C LEU A 172 -7.50 -1.62 4.62
N SER A 173 -7.74 -2.91 4.85
CA SER A 173 -7.74 -3.93 3.79
C SER A 173 -8.88 -3.70 2.80
N GLY A 174 -10.09 -3.40 3.28
CA GLY A 174 -11.23 -3.01 2.45
C GLY A 174 -10.95 -1.73 1.66
N ALA A 175 -10.37 -0.74 2.31
CA ALA A 175 -9.98 0.51 1.67
C ALA A 175 -8.88 0.32 0.61
N LEU A 176 -7.89 -0.54 0.84
CA LEU A 176 -6.88 -0.90 -0.16
C LEU A 176 -7.48 -1.65 -1.35
N GLN A 177 -8.42 -2.56 -1.09
CA GLN A 177 -9.09 -3.30 -2.16
C GLN A 177 -10.00 -2.39 -2.98
N SER A 178 -10.79 -1.51 -2.35
CA SER A 178 -11.62 -0.52 -3.03
C SER A 178 -10.76 0.49 -3.80
N THR A 179 -9.67 0.97 -3.21
CA THR A 179 -8.71 1.85 -3.89
C THR A 179 -8.09 1.17 -5.10
N ARG A 180 -7.70 -0.11 -4.99
CA ARG A 180 -7.16 -0.87 -6.12
C ARG A 180 -8.18 -1.01 -7.25
N GLN A 181 -9.44 -1.31 -6.94
CA GLN A 181 -10.51 -1.38 -7.93
C GLN A 181 -10.75 -0.02 -8.58
N SER A 182 -10.78 1.05 -7.81
CA SER A 182 -10.91 2.41 -8.32
C SER A 182 -9.73 2.79 -9.22
N VAL A 183 -8.50 2.53 -8.79
CA VAL A 183 -7.29 2.79 -9.61
C VAL A 183 -7.35 2.04 -10.93
N VAL A 184 -7.72 0.75 -10.92
CA VAL A 184 -7.85 -0.06 -12.16
C VAL A 184 -8.96 0.48 -13.06
N SER A 185 -10.10 0.89 -12.49
CA SER A 185 -11.20 1.48 -13.27
C SER A 185 -10.80 2.80 -13.91
N PHE A 186 -10.17 3.70 -13.12
CA PHE A 186 -9.75 5.00 -13.64
C PHE A 186 -8.56 4.88 -14.61
N SER A 187 -7.61 3.98 -14.38
CA SER A 187 -6.53 3.77 -15.34
C SER A 187 -7.05 3.31 -16.71
N GLY A 188 -8.11 2.48 -16.73
CA GLY A 188 -8.79 2.13 -17.98
C GLY A 188 -9.40 3.33 -18.70
N GLN A 189 -10.12 4.21 -17.98
CA GLN A 189 -10.69 5.43 -18.55
C GLN A 189 -9.63 6.43 -19.01
N ILE A 190 -8.53 6.57 -18.26
CA ILE A 190 -7.38 7.41 -18.62
C ILE A 190 -6.69 6.85 -19.87
N LYS A 191 -6.58 5.52 -19.96
CA LYS A 191 -6.08 4.84 -21.15
C LYS A 191 -6.92 5.18 -22.38
N ASP A 192 -8.24 5.00 -22.29
CA ASP A 192 -9.17 5.31 -23.38
C ASP A 192 -9.08 6.79 -23.80
N LEU A 193 -8.90 7.71 -22.82
CA LEU A 193 -8.68 9.13 -23.07
C LEU A 193 -7.38 9.36 -23.86
N PHE A 194 -6.27 8.79 -23.42
CA PHE A 194 -4.94 9.09 -23.96
C PHE A 194 -4.64 8.38 -25.28
N GLU A 195 -5.08 7.13 -25.46
CA GLU A 195 -4.90 6.39 -26.73
C GLU A 195 -5.66 7.00 -27.91
N ALA A 196 -6.66 7.84 -27.63
CA ALA A 196 -7.43 8.54 -28.67
C ALA A 196 -6.88 9.94 -29.00
N ILE A 197 -5.71 10.32 -28.48
CA ILE A 197 -5.13 11.65 -28.70
C ILE A 197 -4.20 11.60 -29.92
N ASP A 198 -4.54 12.41 -30.91
CA ASP A 198 -3.74 12.65 -32.13
C ASP A 198 -3.49 14.14 -32.38
N GLY A 199 -3.87 15.00 -31.41
CA GLY A 199 -3.77 16.44 -31.49
C GLY A 199 -4.55 17.14 -30.37
N PRO A 200 -5.13 18.32 -30.60
CA PRO A 200 -5.98 19.00 -29.61
C PRO A 200 -7.16 18.15 -29.17
N LEU A 201 -7.46 18.15 -27.87
CA LEU A 201 -8.53 17.34 -27.31
C LEU A 201 -9.92 17.75 -27.87
N SER A 202 -10.70 16.78 -28.24
CA SER A 202 -12.11 16.94 -28.57
C SER A 202 -12.93 17.27 -27.33
N SER A 203 -14.14 17.84 -27.54
CA SER A 203 -15.05 18.14 -26.42
C SER A 203 -15.43 16.91 -25.60
N SER A 204 -15.51 15.73 -26.20
CA SER A 204 -15.78 14.48 -25.49
C SER A 204 -14.60 14.03 -24.61
N GLN A 205 -13.37 14.19 -25.08
CA GLN A 205 -12.15 13.90 -24.32
C GLN A 205 -11.99 14.87 -23.14
N ILE A 206 -12.30 16.15 -23.33
CA ILE A 206 -12.29 17.14 -22.24
C ILE A 206 -13.35 16.79 -21.19
N ALA A 207 -14.56 16.43 -21.63
CA ALA A 207 -15.63 16.02 -20.73
C ALA A 207 -15.20 14.79 -19.90
N LEU A 208 -14.61 13.79 -20.53
CA LEU A 208 -14.08 12.59 -19.84
C LEU A 208 -12.96 12.94 -18.86
N ALA A 209 -12.00 13.78 -19.26
CA ALA A 209 -10.91 14.22 -18.37
C ALA A 209 -11.45 14.96 -17.13
N ARG A 210 -12.46 15.81 -17.31
CA ARG A 210 -13.14 16.51 -16.20
C ARG A 210 -13.89 15.53 -15.31
N GLU A 211 -14.63 14.58 -15.87
CA GLU A 211 -15.36 13.56 -15.11
C GLU A 211 -14.42 12.71 -14.26
N ILE A 212 -13.27 12.30 -14.80
CA ILE A 212 -12.23 11.60 -14.07
C ILE A 212 -11.70 12.46 -12.91
N ALA A 213 -11.31 13.71 -13.20
CA ALA A 213 -10.76 14.62 -12.17
C ALA A 213 -11.80 14.92 -11.07
N GLU A 214 -13.07 15.17 -11.40
CA GLU A 214 -14.16 15.39 -10.46
C GLU A 214 -14.43 14.15 -9.59
N SER A 215 -14.36 12.97 -10.17
CA SER A 215 -14.52 11.71 -9.45
C SER A 215 -13.39 11.50 -8.46
N VAL A 216 -12.13 11.71 -8.87
CA VAL A 216 -10.95 11.64 -7.99
C VAL A 216 -11.05 12.68 -6.88
N PHE A 217 -11.47 13.91 -7.19
CA PHE A 217 -11.70 14.96 -6.22
C PHE A 217 -12.74 14.56 -5.16
N SER A 218 -13.90 14.09 -5.62
CA SER A 218 -14.99 13.66 -4.75
C SER A 218 -14.55 12.52 -3.81
N MET A 219 -13.81 11.55 -4.33
CA MET A 219 -13.28 10.42 -3.54
C MET A 219 -12.21 10.89 -2.54
N THR A 220 -11.37 11.84 -2.93
CA THR A 220 -10.34 12.44 -2.04
C THR A 220 -11.00 13.24 -0.93
N LEU A 221 -12.07 13.99 -1.21
CA LEU A 221 -12.85 14.75 -0.22
C LEU A 221 -13.53 13.84 0.81
N ARG A 222 -14.17 12.78 0.35
CA ARG A 222 -14.90 11.85 1.23
C ARG A 222 -13.97 10.89 1.99
N GLY A 223 -12.69 10.84 1.65
CA GLY A 223 -11.76 9.86 2.19
C GLY A 223 -11.96 8.45 1.62
N ASP A 224 -12.72 8.31 0.53
CA ASP A 224 -12.98 7.04 -0.16
C ASP A 224 -11.72 6.50 -0.84
N ILE A 225 -10.78 7.39 -1.21
CA ILE A 225 -9.40 7.01 -1.51
C ILE A 225 -8.59 7.27 -0.25
N PRO A 226 -8.24 6.25 0.53
CA PRO A 226 -7.29 6.45 1.60
C PRO A 226 -5.95 6.83 0.97
N LEU A 227 -5.56 8.07 1.10
CA LEU A 227 -4.26 8.56 0.66
C LEU A 227 -3.13 7.64 1.18
N LYS A 228 -3.33 7.06 2.35
CA LYS A 228 -2.52 6.00 2.93
C LYS A 228 -2.34 4.81 1.98
N ALA A 229 -3.39 4.38 1.28
CA ALA A 229 -3.31 3.24 0.36
C ALA A 229 -2.45 3.57 -0.87
N LEU A 230 -2.53 4.79 -1.41
CA LEU A 230 -1.68 5.25 -2.51
C LEU A 230 -0.22 5.42 -2.05
N ILE A 231 0.01 5.96 -0.86
CA ILE A 231 1.33 6.17 -0.28
C ILE A 231 2.08 4.85 -0.09
N TYR A 232 1.40 3.80 0.37
CA TYR A 232 2.02 2.48 0.56
C TYR A 232 2.15 1.67 -0.72
N ARG A 233 1.46 2.06 -1.79
CA ARG A 233 1.56 1.35 -3.06
C ARG A 233 2.95 1.48 -3.65
N ARG A 234 3.55 0.35 -3.97
CA ARG A 234 4.65 0.22 -4.93
C ARG A 234 4.10 -0.40 -6.19
N SER A 235 4.38 0.17 -7.32
CA SER A 235 4.00 -0.42 -8.59
C SER A 235 5.22 -1.08 -9.23
N ALA A 236 5.16 -2.40 -9.40
CA ALA A 236 6.04 -3.11 -10.32
C ALA A 236 5.60 -2.85 -11.77
N ASP A 237 4.43 -2.26 -11.93
CA ASP A 237 3.84 -1.92 -13.21
C ASP A 237 4.19 -0.47 -13.57
N ARG A 238 4.67 -0.28 -14.79
CA ARG A 238 5.02 1.02 -15.35
C ARG A 238 3.84 1.68 -16.04
N ASP A 239 2.62 1.26 -15.72
CA ASP A 239 1.40 1.78 -16.32
C ASP A 239 1.33 3.31 -16.19
N PRO A 240 1.44 4.07 -17.29
CA PRO A 240 1.42 5.52 -17.29
C PRO A 240 0.06 6.07 -16.85
N TYR A 241 -1.02 5.34 -17.06
CA TYR A 241 -2.37 5.75 -16.71
C TYR A 241 -2.61 5.69 -15.19
N VAL A 242 -2.00 4.68 -14.54
CA VAL A 242 -1.94 4.61 -13.07
C VAL A 242 -1.12 5.76 -12.50
N HIS A 243 -0.03 6.13 -13.15
CA HIS A 243 0.78 7.29 -12.79
C HIS A 243 -0.02 8.58 -12.85
N ALA A 244 -0.67 8.85 -13.96
CA ALA A 244 -1.51 10.04 -14.11
C ALA A 244 -2.60 10.15 -13.03
N PHE A 245 -3.25 9.02 -12.70
CA PHE A 245 -4.19 8.94 -11.59
C PHE A 245 -3.56 9.30 -10.25
N ASN A 246 -2.39 8.71 -9.93
CA ASN A 246 -1.71 8.93 -8.65
C ASN A 246 -1.27 10.41 -8.51
N VAL A 247 -0.68 10.97 -9.56
CA VAL A 247 -0.24 12.37 -9.57
C VAL A 247 -1.43 13.31 -9.39
N CYS A 248 -2.55 13.04 -10.07
CA CYS A 248 -3.80 13.77 -9.89
C CYS A 248 -4.26 13.73 -8.42
N ALA A 249 -4.38 12.54 -7.82
CA ALA A 249 -4.86 12.35 -6.46
C ALA A 249 -3.93 13.00 -5.40
N PHE A 250 -2.61 12.82 -5.54
CA PHE A 250 -1.64 13.44 -4.63
C PHE A 250 -1.61 14.97 -4.77
N SER A 251 -1.73 15.50 -5.99
CA SER A 251 -1.76 16.94 -6.22
C SER A 251 -3.00 17.59 -5.59
N MET A 252 -4.16 16.97 -5.72
CA MET A 252 -5.38 17.43 -5.06
C MET A 252 -5.26 17.37 -3.53
N ALA A 253 -4.67 16.29 -2.99
CA ALA A 253 -4.48 16.14 -1.56
C ALA A 253 -3.54 17.22 -1.00
N LEU A 254 -2.42 17.52 -1.69
CA LEU A 254 -1.48 18.55 -1.29
C LEU A 254 -2.10 19.95 -1.42
N ALA A 255 -2.85 20.21 -2.51
CA ALA A 255 -3.55 21.47 -2.71
C ALA A 255 -4.57 21.77 -1.59
N ARG A 256 -5.27 20.74 -1.11
CA ARG A 256 -6.15 20.82 0.07
C ARG A 256 -5.40 21.04 1.37
N ASP A 257 -4.27 20.37 1.58
CA ASP A 257 -3.46 20.52 2.81
C ASP A 257 -2.88 21.93 2.97
N ILE A 258 -2.73 22.65 1.85
CA ILE A 258 -2.37 24.08 1.85
C ILE A 258 -3.59 25.01 1.76
N GLU A 259 -4.78 24.49 1.98
CA GLU A 259 -6.04 25.24 2.11
C GLU A 259 -6.45 26.05 0.87
N LEU A 260 -6.17 25.53 -0.36
CA LEU A 260 -6.68 26.13 -1.58
C LEU A 260 -8.19 25.90 -1.71
N GLU A 261 -8.87 26.84 -2.37
CA GLU A 261 -10.28 26.74 -2.70
C GLU A 261 -10.59 25.48 -3.53
N GLU A 262 -11.76 24.86 -3.29
CA GLU A 262 -12.15 23.58 -3.93
C GLU A 262 -12.11 23.65 -5.46
N VAL A 263 -12.54 24.77 -6.05
CA VAL A 263 -12.49 24.97 -7.51
C VAL A 263 -11.04 24.90 -8.00
N ARG A 264 -10.12 25.53 -7.27
CA ARG A 264 -8.69 25.50 -7.63
C ARG A 264 -8.08 24.12 -7.43
N VAL A 265 -8.49 23.39 -6.41
CA VAL A 265 -8.08 21.98 -6.21
C VAL A 265 -8.51 21.11 -7.38
N GLY A 266 -9.74 21.28 -7.88
CA GLY A 266 -10.25 20.58 -9.07
C GLY A 266 -9.44 20.91 -10.34
N GLU A 267 -9.13 22.20 -10.57
CA GLU A 267 -8.29 22.64 -11.71
C GLU A 267 -6.88 22.05 -11.63
N ILE A 268 -6.26 22.02 -10.44
CA ILE A 268 -4.93 21.42 -10.22
C ILE A 268 -4.98 19.92 -10.48
N GLY A 269 -6.03 19.24 -10.04
CA GLY A 269 -6.20 17.80 -10.31
C GLY A 269 -6.31 17.50 -11.81
N LEU A 270 -7.12 18.27 -12.54
CA LEU A 270 -7.23 18.12 -13.99
C LEU A 270 -5.91 18.40 -14.71
N ALA A 271 -5.19 19.47 -14.31
CA ALA A 271 -3.88 19.79 -14.86
C ALA A 271 -2.85 18.69 -14.58
N ALA A 272 -2.85 18.17 -13.35
CA ALA A 272 -1.99 17.06 -12.94
C ALA A 272 -2.34 15.73 -13.63
N LEU A 273 -3.62 15.48 -13.96
CA LEU A 273 -4.05 14.33 -14.76
C LEU A 273 -3.45 14.37 -16.17
N LEU A 274 -3.35 15.56 -16.75
CA LEU A 274 -2.94 15.78 -18.14
C LEU A 274 -1.45 16.20 -18.28
N HIS A 275 -0.66 16.21 -17.20
CA HIS A 275 0.69 16.76 -17.22
C HIS A 275 1.62 16.10 -18.24
N ASP A 276 1.49 14.78 -18.41
CA ASP A 276 2.29 13.92 -19.30
C ASP A 276 1.64 13.65 -20.67
N ILE A 277 0.60 14.40 -21.05
CA ILE A 277 -0.13 14.16 -22.31
C ILE A 277 0.80 14.18 -23.53
N GLY A 278 1.84 15.02 -23.52
CA GLY A 278 2.85 15.10 -24.58
C GLY A 278 3.68 13.83 -24.75
N LEU A 279 3.88 13.08 -23.67
CA LEU A 279 4.62 11.82 -23.72
C LEU A 279 3.86 10.76 -24.51
N HIS A 280 2.54 10.66 -24.33
CA HIS A 280 1.69 9.72 -25.05
C HIS A 280 1.66 9.96 -26.57
N VAL A 281 1.67 11.22 -26.98
CA VAL A 281 1.71 11.56 -28.41
C VAL A 281 3.06 11.16 -29.00
N LEU A 282 4.17 11.46 -28.33
CA LEU A 282 5.49 11.07 -28.77
C LEU A 282 5.67 9.54 -28.83
N GLU A 283 5.11 8.80 -27.89
CA GLU A 283 5.11 7.32 -27.90
C GLU A 283 4.31 6.76 -29.09
N SER A 284 3.18 7.37 -29.44
CA SER A 284 2.36 6.96 -30.58
C SER A 284 3.05 7.24 -31.92
N GLU A 285 3.73 8.39 -32.07
CA GLU A 285 4.51 8.77 -33.24
C GLU A 285 5.76 7.89 -33.43
N SER A 286 6.41 7.45 -32.34
CA SER A 286 7.64 6.64 -32.36
C SER A 286 7.43 5.13 -32.41
N GLY A 287 6.17 4.65 -32.49
CA GLY A 287 5.85 3.23 -32.59
C GLY A 287 5.89 2.46 -31.26
N GLY A 288 5.68 3.17 -30.15
CA GLY A 288 5.36 2.54 -28.85
C GLY A 288 6.54 2.13 -27.97
N SER A 289 7.73 2.69 -28.18
CA SER A 289 8.87 2.48 -27.28
C SER A 289 8.97 3.64 -26.27
N SER A 290 8.51 3.41 -25.05
CA SER A 290 8.72 4.32 -23.90
C SER A 290 10.20 4.31 -23.39
N GLN A 291 11.11 3.73 -24.16
CA GLN A 291 12.50 3.53 -23.80
C GLN A 291 13.39 4.39 -24.69
N ALA A 292 13.92 5.47 -24.13
CA ALA A 292 14.91 6.29 -24.77
C ALA A 292 16.26 5.52 -24.85
N GLU A 293 16.36 4.60 -25.80
CA GLU A 293 17.61 3.84 -26.09
C GLU A 293 18.57 4.65 -26.95
N THR A 294 18.06 5.65 -27.68
CA THR A 294 18.86 6.52 -28.54
C THR A 294 18.87 7.95 -28.04
N ALA A 295 19.86 8.76 -28.47
CA ALA A 295 19.93 10.18 -28.15
C ALA A 295 18.71 10.97 -28.69
N GLU A 296 18.13 10.53 -29.81
CA GLU A 296 16.91 11.13 -30.40
C GLU A 296 15.70 10.86 -29.51
N GLN A 297 15.49 9.62 -29.07
CA GLN A 297 14.40 9.26 -28.15
C GLN A 297 14.53 9.97 -26.81
N GLN A 298 15.77 10.21 -26.33
CA GLN A 298 16.00 10.98 -25.12
C GLN A 298 15.66 12.46 -25.31
N ALA A 299 15.94 13.03 -26.49
CA ALA A 299 15.57 14.40 -26.82
C ALA A 299 14.03 14.54 -26.93
N ASP A 300 13.36 13.58 -27.55
CA ASP A 300 11.89 13.53 -27.64
C ASP A 300 11.26 13.41 -26.23
N TYR A 301 11.81 12.54 -25.39
CA TYR A 301 11.33 12.42 -24.01
C TYR A 301 11.45 13.75 -23.25
N LEU A 302 12.55 14.49 -23.39
CA LEU A 302 12.73 15.79 -22.75
C LEU A 302 11.85 16.91 -23.37
N ASP A 303 11.29 16.69 -24.55
CA ASP A 303 10.41 17.64 -25.24
C ASP A 303 8.92 17.47 -24.88
N HIS A 304 8.52 16.38 -24.17
CA HIS A 304 7.11 16.14 -23.85
C HIS A 304 6.42 17.28 -23.08
N PRO A 305 7.07 18.06 -22.20
CA PRO A 305 6.41 19.16 -21.53
C PRO A 305 5.97 20.25 -22.53
N ARG A 306 6.84 20.56 -23.51
CA ARG A 306 6.51 21.53 -24.58
C ARG A 306 5.39 21.00 -25.48
N ARG A 307 5.48 19.75 -25.93
CA ARG A 307 4.45 19.11 -26.76
C ARG A 307 3.10 19.03 -26.05
N GLY A 308 3.09 18.64 -24.77
CA GLY A 308 1.88 18.61 -23.95
C GLY A 308 1.23 19.99 -23.82
N ALA A 309 2.05 21.01 -23.56
CA ALA A 309 1.56 22.38 -23.49
C ALA A 309 0.98 22.86 -24.83
N GLU A 310 1.63 22.57 -25.97
CA GLU A 310 1.11 22.92 -27.31
C GLU A 310 -0.25 22.29 -27.60
N ILE A 311 -0.42 21.00 -27.28
CA ILE A 311 -1.71 20.28 -27.44
C ILE A 311 -2.78 20.95 -26.59
N LEU A 312 -2.50 21.23 -25.32
CA LEU A 312 -3.46 21.81 -24.39
C LEU A 312 -3.77 23.28 -24.71
N LEU A 313 -2.80 24.07 -25.20
CA LEU A 313 -3.04 25.44 -25.66
C LEU A 313 -3.93 25.49 -26.89
N ALA A 314 -3.82 24.51 -27.79
CA ALA A 314 -4.67 24.39 -28.96
C ALA A 314 -6.07 23.83 -28.64
N THR A 315 -6.25 23.27 -27.43
CA THR A 315 -7.50 22.67 -26.96
C THR A 315 -8.44 23.74 -26.40
N GLN A 316 -9.63 23.82 -26.95
CA GLN A 316 -10.67 24.75 -26.46
C GLN A 316 -11.25 24.25 -25.12
N GLN A 317 -11.73 25.18 -24.28
CA GLN A 317 -12.41 24.87 -23.01
C GLN A 317 -11.57 24.13 -21.96
N ILE A 318 -10.25 24.05 -22.11
CA ILE A 318 -9.35 23.58 -21.07
C ILE A 318 -8.94 24.77 -20.18
N PRO A 319 -8.82 24.62 -18.84
CA PRO A 319 -8.31 25.69 -18.00
C PRO A 319 -6.87 26.05 -18.38
N ASP A 320 -6.53 27.36 -18.38
CA ASP A 320 -5.19 27.86 -18.68
C ASP A 320 -4.09 27.24 -17.79
N LEU A 321 -4.50 26.68 -16.66
CA LEU A 321 -3.60 25.99 -15.74
C LEU A 321 -3.04 24.68 -16.31
N ALA A 322 -3.80 23.97 -17.14
CA ALA A 322 -3.39 22.67 -17.67
C ALA A 322 -2.17 22.76 -18.61
N PRO A 323 -2.16 23.62 -19.64
CA PRO A 323 -0.98 23.80 -20.49
C PRO A 323 0.23 24.34 -19.69
N LEU A 324 0.00 25.19 -18.69
CA LEU A 324 1.04 25.72 -17.85
C LEU A 324 1.71 24.61 -17.00
N VAL A 325 0.93 23.75 -16.38
CA VAL A 325 1.44 22.62 -15.60
C VAL A 325 2.16 21.61 -16.50
N ALA A 326 1.58 21.29 -17.68
CA ALA A 326 2.23 20.41 -18.64
C ALA A 326 3.63 20.91 -19.05
N TYR A 327 3.78 22.22 -19.23
CA TYR A 327 5.07 22.82 -19.56
C TYR A 327 6.06 22.86 -18.40
N GLU A 328 5.57 23.18 -17.18
CA GLU A 328 6.44 23.56 -16.03
C GLU A 328 6.77 22.42 -15.08
N HIS A 329 6.09 21.29 -15.11
CA HIS A 329 6.18 20.26 -14.05
C HIS A 329 7.56 19.64 -13.86
N HIS A 330 8.47 19.79 -14.83
CA HIS A 330 9.87 19.40 -14.72
C HIS A 330 10.83 20.57 -14.53
N ILE A 331 10.33 21.80 -14.45
CA ILE A 331 11.16 22.94 -14.10
C ILE A 331 11.32 22.96 -12.58
N HIS A 332 12.57 23.03 -12.12
CA HIS A 332 12.89 23.02 -10.70
C HIS A 332 12.63 24.39 -10.06
N TYR A 333 12.42 24.41 -8.76
CA TYR A 333 12.21 25.62 -7.98
C TYR A 333 13.37 26.63 -8.12
N ASP A 334 14.62 26.16 -8.27
CA ASP A 334 15.81 26.99 -8.49
C ASP A 334 16.02 27.39 -9.98
N GLY A 335 15.10 27.04 -10.88
CA GLY A 335 15.19 27.30 -12.31
C GLY A 335 15.98 26.26 -13.10
N GLY A 336 16.43 25.18 -12.44
CA GLY A 336 16.99 24.00 -13.12
C GLY A 336 15.92 23.14 -13.79
N GLY A 337 16.29 21.90 -14.20
CA GLY A 337 15.38 20.98 -14.86
C GLY A 337 15.19 21.25 -16.35
N TYR A 338 14.00 20.95 -16.88
CA TYR A 338 13.64 21.14 -18.29
C TYR A 338 12.13 21.44 -18.44
N PRO A 339 11.68 22.07 -19.55
CA PRO A 339 12.49 22.70 -20.56
C PRO A 339 13.38 23.82 -19.99
N LYS A 340 14.55 24.04 -20.61
CA LYS A 340 15.45 25.08 -20.14
C LYS A 340 14.88 26.45 -20.47
N GLU A 341 14.61 27.23 -19.43
CA GLU A 341 14.17 28.60 -19.55
C GLU A 341 15.38 29.56 -19.66
N THR A 342 15.26 30.54 -20.53
CA THR A 342 16.30 31.57 -20.68
C THR A 342 16.15 32.71 -19.68
N LYS A 343 15.00 32.81 -19.01
CA LYS A 343 14.71 33.83 -17.99
C LYS A 343 14.12 33.17 -16.77
N HIS A 344 14.64 33.54 -15.62
CA HIS A 344 14.04 33.14 -14.34
C HIS A 344 12.64 33.75 -14.24
N ARG A 345 11.64 32.93 -13.92
CA ARG A 345 10.26 33.32 -13.65
C ARG A 345 9.76 32.62 -12.40
N ASP A 346 8.76 33.22 -11.77
CA ASP A 346 8.07 32.57 -10.68
C ASP A 346 7.18 31.46 -11.25
N LEU A 347 7.41 30.23 -10.82
CA LEU A 347 6.63 29.07 -11.21
C LEU A 347 5.24 29.11 -10.59
N ASN A 348 4.25 28.58 -11.30
CA ASN A 348 2.92 28.44 -10.75
C ASN A 348 2.89 27.42 -9.59
N VAL A 349 2.09 27.72 -8.58
CA VAL A 349 1.95 26.82 -7.42
C VAL A 349 1.48 25.41 -7.82
N ALA A 350 0.61 25.29 -8.82
CA ALA A 350 0.14 24.02 -9.33
C ALA A 350 1.27 23.20 -9.98
N SER A 351 2.14 23.86 -10.77
CA SER A 351 3.30 23.23 -11.38
C SER A 351 4.29 22.72 -10.32
N MET A 352 4.52 23.51 -9.27
CA MET A 352 5.38 23.12 -8.14
C MET A 352 4.77 21.96 -7.33
N ILE A 353 3.44 21.92 -7.16
CA ILE A 353 2.72 20.79 -6.55
C ILE A 353 2.91 19.55 -7.42
N THR A 354 2.65 19.65 -8.73
CA THR A 354 2.78 18.53 -9.66
C THR A 354 4.22 18.01 -9.74
N CYS A 355 5.22 18.87 -9.76
CA CYS A 355 6.63 18.48 -9.70
C CYS A 355 6.96 17.59 -8.48
N ILE A 356 6.40 17.93 -7.31
CA ILE A 356 6.59 17.15 -6.07
C ILE A 356 5.91 15.79 -6.18
N THR A 357 4.65 15.76 -6.60
CA THR A 357 3.83 14.54 -6.61
C THR A 357 4.22 13.58 -7.73
N ASP A 358 4.59 14.10 -8.90
CA ASP A 358 5.18 13.36 -10.00
C ASP A 358 6.50 12.69 -9.59
N SER A 359 7.44 13.49 -9.05
CA SER A 359 8.71 12.96 -8.57
C SER A 359 8.51 11.85 -7.52
N TYR A 360 7.57 12.03 -6.60
CA TYR A 360 7.26 11.02 -5.58
C TYR A 360 6.74 9.72 -6.21
N ASP A 361 5.73 9.80 -7.10
CA ASP A 361 5.17 8.60 -7.71
C ASP A 361 6.20 7.88 -8.58
N ASN A 362 7.00 8.61 -9.36
CA ASN A 362 8.08 8.05 -10.15
C ASN A 362 9.14 7.32 -9.30
N LEU A 363 9.47 7.82 -8.11
CA LEU A 363 10.37 7.13 -7.18
C LEU A 363 9.77 5.84 -6.61
N ARG A 364 8.45 5.75 -6.51
CA ARG A 364 7.70 4.61 -5.99
C ARG A 364 7.36 3.54 -7.03
N ARG A 365 7.78 3.74 -8.28
CA ARG A 365 7.63 2.80 -9.42
C ARG A 365 8.97 2.17 -9.78
N ASP A 366 8.93 0.93 -10.33
CA ASP A 366 10.12 0.32 -10.90
C ASP A 366 10.55 1.10 -12.16
N ALA A 367 11.83 1.38 -12.28
CA ALA A 367 12.47 1.93 -13.47
C ALA A 367 13.40 0.88 -14.09
N GLN A 368 13.91 1.12 -15.30
CA GLN A 368 14.75 0.15 -16.04
C GLN A 368 15.90 -0.40 -15.19
N GLU A 369 16.62 0.47 -14.51
CA GLU A 369 17.82 0.14 -13.73
C GLU A 369 17.60 0.28 -12.21
N ARG A 370 16.37 0.58 -11.79
CA ARG A 370 16.09 0.90 -10.39
C ARG A 370 14.77 0.29 -9.94
N ARG A 371 14.80 -0.48 -8.85
CA ARG A 371 13.58 -0.90 -8.15
C ARG A 371 12.81 0.30 -7.59
N ALA A 372 11.52 0.14 -7.41
CA ALA A 372 10.70 1.07 -6.64
C ALA A 372 11.32 1.31 -5.25
N LEU A 373 11.55 2.58 -4.91
CA LEU A 373 12.10 2.94 -3.60
C LEU A 373 11.08 2.66 -2.50
N THR A 374 11.57 2.36 -1.30
CA THR A 374 10.74 2.39 -0.10
C THR A 374 10.23 3.79 0.16
N LEU A 375 9.21 3.93 0.99
CA LEU A 375 8.70 5.23 1.39
C LEU A 375 9.81 6.12 1.96
N LYS A 376 10.59 5.57 2.89
CA LYS A 376 11.74 6.26 3.48
C LYS A 376 12.77 6.66 2.45
N GLU A 377 13.20 5.73 1.58
CA GLU A 377 14.18 6.02 0.53
C GLU A 377 13.71 7.12 -0.43
N ALA A 378 12.42 7.12 -0.79
CA ALA A 378 11.82 8.14 -1.65
C ALA A 378 11.83 9.52 -0.97
N VAL A 379 11.36 9.60 0.28
CA VAL A 379 11.38 10.85 1.05
C VAL A 379 12.81 11.33 1.29
N ASP A 380 13.75 10.46 1.65
CA ASP A 380 15.17 10.81 1.84
C ASP A 380 15.81 11.30 0.53
N TRP A 381 15.42 10.74 -0.61
CA TRP A 381 15.87 11.19 -1.93
C TRP A 381 15.35 12.60 -2.25
N MET A 382 14.08 12.86 -1.95
CA MET A 382 13.44 14.17 -2.15
C MET A 382 13.98 15.23 -1.16
N ASP A 383 14.24 14.84 0.10
CA ASP A 383 14.84 15.75 1.11
C ASP A 383 16.19 16.33 0.67
N ARG A 384 17.00 15.55 -0.07
CA ARG A 384 18.27 16.05 -0.64
C ARG A 384 18.10 17.11 -1.74
N ARG A 385 16.89 17.30 -2.25
CA ARG A 385 16.51 18.24 -3.30
C ARG A 385 15.62 19.36 -2.81
N PHE A 386 15.45 19.44 -1.50
CA PHE A 386 14.74 20.51 -0.81
C PHE A 386 15.37 21.87 -1.12
N GLY A 387 14.57 22.81 -1.58
CA GLY A 387 15.01 24.16 -1.93
C GLY A 387 15.77 24.29 -3.26
N THR A 388 16.01 23.18 -3.97
CA THR A 388 16.54 23.18 -5.33
C THR A 388 15.49 22.71 -6.32
N GLN A 389 15.18 21.42 -6.37
CA GLN A 389 14.10 20.91 -7.23
C GLN A 389 12.72 21.27 -6.68
N PHE A 390 12.53 21.14 -5.35
CA PHE A 390 11.23 21.29 -4.73
C PHE A 390 11.08 22.58 -3.96
N HIS A 391 9.93 23.25 -4.15
CA HIS A 391 9.57 24.43 -3.36
C HIS A 391 9.54 24.10 -1.86
N PRO A 392 10.28 24.83 -1.00
CA PRO A 392 10.50 24.43 0.40
C PRO A 392 9.23 24.25 1.22
N ILE A 393 8.28 25.16 1.11
CA ILE A 393 7.02 25.11 1.91
C ILE A 393 6.14 23.97 1.42
N LEU A 394 5.94 23.83 0.11
CA LEU A 394 5.10 22.79 -0.47
C LEU A 394 5.66 21.40 -0.18
N PHE A 395 6.96 21.20 -0.36
CA PHE A 395 7.57 19.92 -0.06
C PHE A 395 7.52 19.58 1.44
N LYS A 396 7.71 20.57 2.32
CA LYS A 396 7.54 20.36 3.78
C LYS A 396 6.13 19.88 4.13
N LYS A 397 5.11 20.46 3.51
CA LYS A 397 3.71 20.06 3.65
C LYS A 397 3.47 18.63 3.10
N PHE A 398 3.92 18.35 1.89
CA PHE A 398 3.83 17.02 1.29
C PHE A 398 4.52 15.96 2.15
N ARG A 399 5.74 16.21 2.62
CA ARG A 399 6.47 15.33 3.52
C ARG A 399 5.70 15.07 4.81
N ALA A 400 5.11 16.11 5.41
CA ALA A 400 4.31 15.99 6.61
C ALA A 400 3.05 15.14 6.35
N MET A 401 2.36 15.37 5.22
CA MET A 401 1.20 14.58 4.78
C MET A 401 1.56 13.10 4.62
N VAL A 402 2.65 12.81 3.93
CA VAL A 402 3.14 11.42 3.73
C VAL A 402 3.52 10.79 5.06
N LYS A 403 4.26 11.52 5.94
CA LYS A 403 4.64 11.04 7.28
C LYS A 403 3.44 10.81 8.19
N ALA A 404 2.44 11.68 8.17
CA ALA A 404 1.23 11.54 8.97
C ALA A 404 0.45 10.27 8.63
N GLN A 405 0.45 9.88 7.35
CA GLN A 405 -0.19 8.66 6.88
C GLN A 405 0.68 7.40 7.10
N ALA A 406 1.99 7.60 7.19
CA ALA A 406 3.00 6.52 7.27
C ALA A 406 3.52 6.25 8.69
N LYS A 407 2.77 6.57 9.72
CA LYS A 407 3.13 6.66 11.17
C LYS A 407 4.16 5.66 11.73
N GLU A 408 4.69 4.70 10.95
CA GLU A 408 5.57 3.63 11.44
C GLU A 408 6.83 3.37 10.58
N GLU A 409 7.06 4.08 9.47
CA GLU A 409 8.19 3.74 8.56
C GLU A 409 9.24 4.84 8.35
N ILE A 410 9.07 6.05 8.95
CA ILE A 410 10.02 7.16 8.72
C ILE A 410 10.58 7.67 10.04
#